data_e873bd3e7c9f0249f0f1313797ffc29c
#
_entry.id   e873bd3e7c9f0249f0f1313797ffc29c
#
_cell.length_a   1.000
_cell.length_b   1.000
_cell.length_c   1.000
_cell.angle_alpha   90.00
_cell.angle_beta   90.00
_cell.angle_gamma   90.00
#
_symmetry.space_group_name_H-M   'P 1'
#
loop_
_entity.id
_entity.type
_entity.pdbx_description
1 polymer ?
#
loop_
_entity_poly.entity_id
_entity_poly.type
_entity_poly.pdbx_seq_one_letter_code
_entity_poly.pdbx_strand_id
1 'polypeptide(L)'
;MQYHIIYLVVQLGYMYRNNYGVKKCLELIKDGKLGEIYSINAEMSTYHTPEYKQWLTTFDGGIMYILGCHLVDLILYILGEPKKITKFFKHTGLDGIDFADNNLVVMEYEKALARVFVSSVEVNGWGRRQFFVSGSKGSMDIRPIENKIHVTYSDLEIADTPYGDRKKVLDIEDIPPENRYDDMVQEFYDCIVNGKEIPFSHKHELLLKKIMDNICFENE
;
A
#
# COMPACT_ATOMS: atom_id res chain seq x y z
N MET A 1 -26.29 -36.17 -13.74
CA MET A 1 -25.98 -35.32 -12.54
C MET A 1 -25.63 -33.96 -13.06
N GLN A 2 -26.48 -32.95 -12.78
CA GLN A 2 -26.23 -31.58 -13.22
C GLN A 2 -25.40 -30.90 -12.12
N TYR A 3 -24.14 -30.63 -12.40
CA TYR A 3 -23.27 -29.89 -11.46
C TYR A 3 -23.68 -28.41 -11.49
N HIS A 4 -24.24 -27.92 -10.41
CA HIS A 4 -24.42 -26.49 -10.23
C HIS A 4 -23.05 -25.89 -9.88
N ILE A 5 -22.49 -25.09 -10.80
CA ILE A 5 -21.30 -24.30 -10.51
C ILE A 5 -21.74 -23.16 -9.58
N ILE A 6 -21.28 -23.19 -8.35
CA ILE A 6 -21.52 -22.10 -7.39
C ILE A 6 -20.38 -21.10 -7.60
N TYR A 7 -20.72 -19.90 -8.06
CA TYR A 7 -19.79 -18.79 -8.12
C TYR A 7 -19.73 -18.13 -6.73
N LEU A 8 -18.57 -18.21 -6.11
CA LEU A 8 -18.31 -17.50 -4.84
C LEU A 8 -17.60 -16.21 -5.11
N VAL A 9 -18.06 -15.13 -4.49
CA VAL A 9 -17.34 -13.86 -4.45
C VAL A 9 -16.41 -13.89 -3.25
N VAL A 10 -15.12 -13.65 -3.48
CA VAL A 10 -14.10 -13.56 -2.43
C VAL A 10 -13.43 -12.21 -2.55
N GLN A 11 -13.36 -11.48 -1.43
CA GLN A 11 -12.68 -10.20 -1.35
C GLN A 11 -11.77 -10.20 -0.12
N LEU A 12 -10.52 -9.77 -0.30
CA LEU A 12 -9.60 -9.57 0.81
C LEU A 12 -9.71 -8.14 1.35
N GLY A 13 -9.61 -8.00 2.67
CA GLY A 13 -9.85 -6.75 3.39
C GLY A 13 -8.69 -5.74 3.33
N TYR A 14 -8.13 -5.49 2.16
CA TYR A 14 -7.07 -4.49 1.98
C TYR A 14 -7.65 -3.08 1.97
N MET A 15 -7.80 -2.51 3.15
CA MET A 15 -8.53 -1.27 3.43
C MET A 15 -8.04 -0.04 2.67
N TYR A 16 -6.78 0.02 2.26
CA TYR A 16 -6.24 1.16 1.52
C TYR A 16 -6.74 1.23 0.07
N ARG A 17 -7.27 0.14 -0.48
CA ARG A 17 -7.92 0.14 -1.80
C ARG A 17 -9.07 1.15 -1.87
N ASN A 18 -9.75 1.37 -0.73
CA ASN A 18 -10.87 2.30 -0.58
C ASN A 18 -10.50 3.65 0.06
N ASN A 19 -9.21 3.91 0.28
CA ASN A 19 -8.75 5.19 0.77
C ASN A 19 -8.89 6.28 -0.30
N TYR A 20 -9.39 7.46 0.08
CA TYR A 20 -9.61 8.59 -0.84
C TYR A 20 -8.37 8.96 -1.63
N GLY A 21 -7.24 9.15 -0.96
CA GLY A 21 -5.98 9.54 -1.61
C GLY A 21 -5.49 8.47 -2.58
N VAL A 22 -5.63 7.19 -2.21
CA VAL A 22 -5.26 6.06 -3.07
C VAL A 22 -6.16 5.99 -4.29
N LYS A 23 -7.49 6.08 -4.13
CA LYS A 23 -8.44 6.14 -5.26
C LYS A 23 -8.05 7.27 -6.22
N LYS A 24 -7.76 8.47 -5.68
CA LYS A 24 -7.35 9.62 -6.48
C LYS A 24 -6.03 9.39 -7.22
N CYS A 25 -5.07 8.76 -6.58
CA CYS A 25 -3.81 8.38 -7.22
C CYS A 25 -4.03 7.41 -8.39
N LEU A 26 -4.82 6.37 -8.18
CA LEU A 26 -5.13 5.39 -9.22
C LEU A 26 -5.89 6.01 -10.41
N GLU A 27 -6.80 6.95 -10.15
CA GLU A 27 -7.46 7.75 -11.20
C GLU A 27 -6.44 8.53 -12.04
N LEU A 28 -5.54 9.29 -11.40
CA LEU A 28 -4.52 10.08 -12.09
C LEU A 28 -3.54 9.19 -12.88
N ILE A 29 -3.21 8.00 -12.38
CA ILE A 29 -2.40 7.02 -13.12
C ILE A 29 -3.17 6.55 -14.35
N LYS A 30 -4.43 6.14 -14.19
CA LYS A 30 -5.31 5.67 -15.27
C LYS A 30 -5.48 6.73 -16.37
N ASP A 31 -5.58 7.98 -15.99
CA ASP A 31 -5.72 9.12 -16.90
C ASP A 31 -4.39 9.54 -17.54
N GLY A 32 -3.28 8.84 -17.24
CA GLY A 32 -1.95 9.11 -17.78
C GLY A 32 -1.31 10.40 -17.27
N LYS A 33 -1.85 10.99 -16.20
CA LYS A 33 -1.38 12.25 -15.63
C LYS A 33 -0.01 12.13 -14.97
N LEU A 34 0.32 10.96 -14.42
CA LEU A 34 1.65 10.72 -13.86
C LEU A 34 2.66 10.22 -14.91
N GLY A 35 2.21 9.80 -16.10
CA GLY A 35 3.07 9.22 -17.12
C GLY A 35 3.61 7.82 -16.74
N GLU A 36 4.84 7.48 -17.16
CA GLU A 36 5.50 6.22 -16.80
C GLU A 36 5.96 6.29 -15.35
N ILE A 37 5.45 5.38 -14.51
CA ILE A 37 5.80 5.32 -13.09
C ILE A 37 7.20 4.70 -12.94
N TYR A 38 8.09 5.42 -12.25
CA TYR A 38 9.47 4.97 -12.02
C TYR A 38 9.84 4.84 -10.53
N SER A 39 9.05 5.39 -9.62
CA SER A 39 9.32 5.26 -8.18
C SER A 39 8.05 5.24 -7.35
N ILE A 40 7.99 4.32 -6.37
CA ILE A 40 6.98 4.31 -5.32
C ILE A 40 7.66 4.21 -3.96
N ASN A 41 7.34 5.13 -3.04
CA ASN A 41 7.81 5.10 -1.66
C ASN A 41 6.62 5.00 -0.72
N ALA A 42 6.55 3.91 0.04
CA ALA A 42 5.43 3.62 0.91
C ALA A 42 5.89 3.32 2.34
N GLU A 43 5.22 3.90 3.32
CA GLU A 43 5.54 3.72 4.74
C GLU A 43 4.27 3.53 5.55
N MET A 44 4.29 2.54 6.47
CA MET A 44 3.17 2.25 7.35
C MET A 44 3.70 1.81 8.71
N SER A 45 4.14 2.76 9.50
CA SER A 45 4.73 2.51 10.82
C SER A 45 3.84 2.99 11.95
N THR A 46 4.06 2.44 13.14
CA THR A 46 3.41 2.86 14.38
C THR A 46 4.25 2.40 15.59
N TYR A 47 3.89 2.89 16.79
CA TYR A 47 4.42 2.36 18.03
C TYR A 47 3.36 1.44 18.65
N HIS A 48 3.64 0.14 18.68
CA HIS A 48 2.75 -0.85 19.28
C HIS A 48 3.09 -1.08 20.76
N THR A 49 2.06 -1.48 21.55
CA THR A 49 2.28 -1.91 22.93
C THR A 49 3.04 -3.23 22.98
N PRO A 50 3.70 -3.56 24.12
CA PRO A 50 4.38 -4.85 24.27
C PRO A 50 3.48 -6.05 24.00
N GLU A 51 2.21 -6.01 24.44
CA GLU A 51 1.25 -7.09 24.23
C GLU A 51 0.96 -7.30 22.74
N TYR A 52 0.80 -6.21 21.98
CA TYR A 52 0.58 -6.29 20.54
C TYR A 52 1.84 -6.81 19.83
N LYS A 53 3.03 -6.37 20.25
CA LYS A 53 4.32 -6.89 19.73
C LYS A 53 4.46 -8.38 20.00
N GLN A 54 4.08 -8.86 21.20
CA GLN A 54 4.08 -10.27 21.52
C GLN A 54 3.15 -11.07 20.59
N TRP A 55 1.97 -10.53 20.26
CA TRP A 55 1.08 -11.17 19.29
C TRP A 55 1.72 -11.19 17.88
N LEU A 56 2.43 -10.15 17.48
CA LEU A 56 3.12 -10.09 16.17
C LEU A 56 4.21 -11.17 16.02
N THR A 57 4.78 -11.71 17.10
CA THR A 57 5.75 -12.82 17.02
C THR A 57 5.17 -14.11 16.44
N THR A 58 3.84 -14.22 16.38
CA THR A 58 3.16 -15.39 15.82
C THR A 58 3.07 -15.39 14.30
N PHE A 59 3.53 -14.31 13.65
CA PHE A 59 3.52 -14.16 12.20
C PHE A 59 4.94 -14.14 11.65
N ASP A 60 5.21 -14.98 10.65
CA ASP A 60 6.42 -14.86 9.85
C ASP A 60 6.43 -13.51 9.15
N GLY A 61 7.60 -12.83 9.15
CA GLY A 61 7.70 -11.46 8.66
C GLY A 61 7.18 -10.39 9.62
N GLY A 62 6.61 -10.77 10.78
CA GLY A 62 6.21 -9.85 11.85
C GLY A 62 5.33 -8.71 11.37
N ILE A 63 5.78 -7.46 11.61
CA ILE A 63 5.02 -6.26 11.22
C ILE A 63 4.86 -6.10 9.70
N MET A 64 5.78 -6.65 8.90
CA MET A 64 5.68 -6.62 7.43
C MET A 64 4.47 -7.41 6.94
N TYR A 65 4.19 -8.58 7.55
CA TYR A 65 3.03 -9.37 7.20
C TYR A 65 1.70 -8.64 7.49
N ILE A 66 1.62 -7.94 8.62
CA ILE A 66 0.37 -7.29 9.09
C ILE A 66 0.14 -5.92 8.46
N LEU A 67 1.16 -5.07 8.37
CA LEU A 67 1.02 -3.71 7.83
C LEU A 67 1.58 -3.59 6.41
N GLY A 68 2.72 -4.19 6.14
CA GLY A 68 3.38 -4.07 4.84
C GLY A 68 2.55 -4.61 3.68
N CYS A 69 1.75 -5.65 3.92
CA CYS A 69 0.89 -6.25 2.90
C CYS A 69 -0.06 -5.24 2.24
N HIS A 70 -0.57 -4.25 2.98
CA HIS A 70 -1.44 -3.20 2.43
C HIS A 70 -0.74 -2.31 1.41
N LEU A 71 0.56 -2.06 1.62
CA LEU A 71 1.37 -1.25 0.71
C LEU A 71 1.89 -2.05 -0.47
N VAL A 72 2.29 -3.31 -0.22
CA VAL A 72 2.69 -4.24 -1.28
C VAL A 72 1.53 -4.46 -2.26
N ASP A 73 0.31 -4.61 -1.77
CA ASP A 73 -0.91 -4.71 -2.57
C ASP A 73 -1.03 -3.57 -3.60
N LEU A 74 -0.92 -2.33 -3.15
CA LEU A 74 -1.03 -1.15 -4.01
C LEU A 74 0.13 -1.07 -5.04
N ILE A 75 1.34 -1.40 -4.60
CA ILE A 75 2.51 -1.41 -5.48
C ILE A 75 2.34 -2.45 -6.60
N LEU A 76 1.91 -3.66 -6.25
CA LEU A 76 1.64 -4.71 -7.23
C LEU A 76 0.50 -4.36 -8.18
N TYR A 77 -0.51 -3.64 -7.70
CA TYR A 77 -1.60 -3.17 -8.54
C TYR A 77 -1.12 -2.16 -9.59
N ILE A 78 -0.18 -1.28 -9.22
CA ILE A 78 0.36 -0.24 -10.10
C ILE A 78 1.45 -0.76 -11.04
N LEU A 79 2.41 -1.53 -10.51
CA LEU A 79 3.63 -1.94 -11.23
C LEU A 79 3.66 -3.41 -11.65
N GLY A 80 2.74 -4.23 -11.13
CA GLY A 80 2.72 -5.68 -11.38
C GLY A 80 3.81 -6.44 -10.60
N GLU A 81 4.23 -7.58 -11.11
CA GLU A 81 5.22 -8.45 -10.47
C GLU A 81 6.64 -7.89 -10.58
N PRO A 82 7.37 -7.75 -9.46
CA PRO A 82 8.75 -7.26 -9.47
C PRO A 82 9.71 -8.31 -10.04
N LYS A 83 10.82 -7.86 -10.65
CA LYS A 83 11.90 -8.73 -11.12
C LYS A 83 12.74 -9.29 -9.98
N LYS A 84 12.92 -8.50 -8.93
CA LYS A 84 13.70 -8.87 -7.75
C LYS A 84 13.15 -8.20 -6.51
N ILE A 85 13.25 -8.90 -5.38
CA ILE A 85 12.88 -8.41 -4.05
C ILE A 85 14.11 -8.52 -3.16
N THR A 86 14.45 -7.43 -2.47
CA THR A 86 15.50 -7.40 -1.45
C THR A 86 14.86 -6.99 -0.13
N LYS A 87 15.06 -7.80 0.91
CA LYS A 87 14.45 -7.60 2.22
C LYS A 87 15.51 -7.35 3.29
N PHE A 88 15.23 -6.39 4.17
CA PHE A 88 16.04 -6.05 5.35
C PHE A 88 15.14 -6.08 6.57
N PHE A 89 15.18 -7.17 7.28
CA PHE A 89 14.38 -7.38 8.48
C PHE A 89 15.29 -7.23 9.70
N LYS A 90 14.88 -6.38 10.63
CA LYS A 90 15.62 -6.11 11.86
C LYS A 90 14.74 -6.39 13.07
N HIS A 91 15.38 -6.98 14.05
CA HIS A 91 14.85 -7.22 15.37
C HIS A 91 15.51 -6.20 16.30
N THR A 92 14.77 -5.20 16.74
CA THR A 92 15.35 -4.16 17.63
C THR A 92 15.56 -4.66 19.05
N GLY A 93 14.82 -5.71 19.44
CA GLY A 93 14.85 -6.22 20.81
C GLY A 93 14.23 -5.28 21.84
N LEU A 94 13.55 -4.21 21.41
CA LEU A 94 12.87 -3.31 22.32
C LEU A 94 11.77 -4.05 23.09
N ASP A 95 11.59 -3.69 24.34
CA ASP A 95 10.67 -4.36 25.27
C ASP A 95 11.01 -5.84 25.54
N GLY A 96 12.24 -6.30 25.17
CA GLY A 96 12.68 -7.68 25.35
C GLY A 96 11.96 -8.68 24.44
N ILE A 97 11.28 -8.23 23.39
CA ILE A 97 10.53 -9.06 22.45
C ILE A 97 11.32 -9.19 21.15
N ASP A 98 11.58 -10.45 20.78
CA ASP A 98 12.37 -10.79 19.58
C ASP A 98 11.46 -11.14 18.40
N PHE A 99 11.33 -10.23 17.46
CA PHE A 99 10.63 -10.41 16.18
C PHE A 99 11.04 -9.35 15.17
N ALA A 100 10.69 -9.55 13.90
CA ALA A 100 10.95 -8.58 12.83
C ALA A 100 10.06 -7.34 12.98
N ASP A 101 10.53 -6.34 13.71
CA ASP A 101 9.79 -5.14 14.14
C ASP A 101 10.18 -3.87 13.39
N ASN A 102 11.21 -3.92 12.55
CA ASN A 102 11.71 -2.78 11.78
C ASN A 102 12.23 -3.25 10.40
N ASN A 103 11.38 -3.13 9.40
CA ASN A 103 11.53 -3.83 8.13
C ASN A 103 11.51 -2.90 6.94
N LEU A 104 12.42 -3.14 5.99
CA LEU A 104 12.46 -2.50 4.69
C LEU A 104 12.45 -3.57 3.60
N VAL A 105 11.58 -3.39 2.61
CA VAL A 105 11.55 -4.19 1.38
C VAL A 105 11.76 -3.27 0.19
N VAL A 106 12.66 -3.66 -0.71
CA VAL A 106 12.88 -3.00 -2.00
C VAL A 106 12.47 -3.96 -3.11
N MET A 107 11.61 -3.49 -4.00
CA MET A 107 11.12 -4.20 -5.16
C MET A 107 11.69 -3.56 -6.43
N GLU A 108 12.43 -4.34 -7.23
CA GLU A 108 13.08 -3.89 -8.46
C GLU A 108 12.24 -4.31 -9.67
N TYR A 109 11.96 -3.35 -10.53
CA TYR A 109 11.30 -3.52 -11.82
C TYR A 109 12.26 -3.13 -12.94
N GLU A 110 11.88 -3.30 -14.20
CA GLU A 110 12.75 -2.96 -15.33
C GLU A 110 13.16 -1.47 -15.34
N LYS A 111 12.20 -0.60 -15.07
CA LYS A 111 12.38 0.86 -15.10
C LYS A 111 11.93 1.56 -13.83
N ALA A 112 11.54 0.81 -12.81
CA ALA A 112 11.03 1.37 -11.57
C ALA A 112 11.66 0.71 -10.34
N LEU A 113 11.66 1.47 -9.25
CA LEU A 113 11.96 0.99 -7.91
C LEU A 113 10.76 1.29 -6.99
N ALA A 114 10.40 0.33 -6.16
CA ALA A 114 9.46 0.56 -5.08
C ALA A 114 10.07 0.15 -3.75
N ARG A 115 9.78 0.92 -2.68
CA ARG A 115 10.17 0.55 -1.33
C ARG A 115 8.97 0.55 -0.40
N VAL A 116 8.95 -0.41 0.52
CA VAL A 116 8.00 -0.50 1.62
C VAL A 116 8.78 -0.50 2.93
N PHE A 117 8.51 0.47 3.77
CA PHE A 117 9.05 0.54 5.12
C PHE A 117 7.94 0.39 6.15
N VAL A 118 8.13 -0.50 7.11
CA VAL A 118 7.19 -0.70 8.22
C VAL A 118 7.95 -0.91 9.52
N SER A 119 7.46 -0.27 10.58
CA SER A 119 8.02 -0.44 11.92
C SER A 119 6.92 -0.48 12.97
N SER A 120 7.09 -1.35 13.98
CA SER A 120 6.21 -1.44 15.14
C SER A 120 6.75 -0.69 16.36
N VAL A 121 7.89 -0.01 16.21
CA VAL A 121 8.60 0.71 17.28
C VAL A 121 8.77 2.21 16.99
N GLU A 122 8.14 2.70 15.94
CA GLU A 122 8.29 4.08 15.51
C GLU A 122 7.37 5.01 16.28
N VAL A 123 7.95 5.87 17.14
CA VAL A 123 7.22 6.90 17.89
C VAL A 123 6.59 7.89 16.92
N ASN A 124 5.28 8.12 17.05
CA ASN A 124 4.48 8.95 16.14
C ASN A 124 4.51 8.49 14.67
N GLY A 125 4.79 7.21 14.41
CA GLY A 125 4.83 6.65 13.07
C GLY A 125 3.51 6.77 12.34
N TRP A 126 2.39 6.69 13.07
CA TRP A 126 1.05 6.84 12.51
C TRP A 126 0.86 8.12 11.68
N GLY A 127 1.34 9.26 12.17
CA GLY A 127 1.25 10.56 11.49
C GLY A 127 2.19 10.71 10.28
N ARG A 128 3.10 9.74 10.06
CA ARG A 128 4.07 9.74 8.96
C ARG A 128 3.79 8.69 7.89
N ARG A 129 2.72 7.90 8.06
CA ARG A 129 2.31 6.93 7.05
C ARG A 129 2.08 7.62 5.72
N GLN A 130 2.68 7.07 4.66
CA GLN A 130 2.67 7.71 3.35
C GLN A 130 2.60 6.72 2.20
N PHE A 131 2.08 7.20 1.08
CA PHE A 131 2.17 6.55 -0.21
C PHE A 131 2.52 7.60 -1.26
N PHE A 132 3.75 7.60 -1.73
CA PHE A 132 4.28 8.56 -2.69
C PHE A 132 4.61 7.88 -4.01
N VAL A 133 4.05 8.38 -5.10
CA VAL A 133 4.22 7.86 -6.45
C VAL A 133 4.83 8.92 -7.34
N SER A 134 5.91 8.58 -8.03
CA SER A 134 6.56 9.45 -9.01
C SER A 134 6.51 8.84 -10.40
N GLY A 135 6.10 9.64 -11.35
CA GLY A 135 6.06 9.31 -12.77
C GLY A 135 6.71 10.36 -13.63
N SER A 136 6.85 10.08 -14.93
CA SER A 136 7.57 10.92 -15.88
C SER A 136 6.88 12.26 -16.16
N LYS A 137 5.58 12.42 -15.82
CA LYS A 137 4.82 13.66 -16.03
C LYS A 137 4.37 14.33 -14.74
N GLY A 138 4.38 13.61 -13.63
CA GLY A 138 3.92 14.16 -12.36
C GLY A 138 4.20 13.24 -11.18
N SER A 139 3.89 13.74 -10.00
CA SER A 139 4.02 12.98 -8.76
C SER A 139 2.80 13.20 -7.85
N MET A 140 2.48 12.17 -7.08
CA MET A 140 1.41 12.17 -6.10
C MET A 140 1.96 11.82 -4.73
N ASP A 141 1.74 12.67 -3.73
CA ASP A 141 2.08 12.43 -2.32
C ASP A 141 0.81 12.34 -1.49
N ILE A 142 0.66 11.26 -0.77
CA ILE A 142 -0.42 11.02 0.18
C ILE A 142 0.22 10.87 1.56
N ARG A 143 0.21 11.95 2.35
CA ARG A 143 0.89 12.00 3.65
C ARG A 143 0.30 13.05 4.59
N PRO A 144 -0.31 12.64 5.72
CA PRO A 144 -0.52 11.26 6.09
C PRO A 144 -1.57 10.58 5.21
N ILE A 145 -1.45 9.26 5.05
CA ILE A 145 -2.44 8.43 4.35
C ILE A 145 -3.67 8.11 5.22
N GLU A 146 -3.57 8.34 6.52
CA GLU A 146 -4.62 8.09 7.51
C GLU A 146 -4.89 9.33 8.38
N ASN A 147 -6.02 9.32 9.07
CA ASN A 147 -6.54 10.41 9.89
C ASN A 147 -6.81 11.65 9.02
N LYS A 148 -6.08 12.71 9.23
CA LYS A 148 -6.16 13.92 8.42
C LYS A 148 -5.40 13.70 7.10
N ILE A 149 -6.01 12.97 6.18
CA ILE A 149 -5.39 12.62 4.90
C ILE A 149 -5.03 13.91 4.16
N HIS A 150 -3.77 14.01 3.77
CA HIS A 150 -3.29 15.10 2.94
C HIS A 150 -2.81 14.53 1.60
N VAL A 151 -3.32 15.10 0.52
CA VAL A 151 -3.06 14.66 -0.85
C VAL A 151 -2.50 15.81 -1.66
N THR A 152 -1.31 15.63 -2.23
CA THR A 152 -0.76 16.57 -3.19
C THR A 152 -0.46 15.90 -4.52
N TYR A 153 -0.79 16.59 -5.62
CA TYR A 153 -0.39 16.20 -6.97
C TYR A 153 0.38 17.33 -7.60
N SER A 154 1.53 17.04 -8.18
CA SER A 154 2.36 17.98 -8.90
C SER A 154 2.54 17.53 -10.36
N ASP A 155 2.42 18.46 -11.29
CA ASP A 155 2.50 18.23 -12.71
C ASP A 155 3.78 18.87 -13.28
N LEU A 156 4.47 18.16 -14.16
CA LEU A 156 5.72 18.63 -14.79
C LEU A 156 5.50 19.87 -15.66
N GLU A 157 4.38 19.96 -16.35
CA GLU A 157 4.08 21.08 -17.26
C GLU A 157 3.86 22.41 -16.51
N ILE A 158 3.55 22.33 -15.21
CA ILE A 158 3.31 23.51 -14.37
C ILE A 158 4.55 23.87 -13.53
N ALA A 159 5.64 23.13 -13.69
CA ALA A 159 6.87 23.37 -12.94
C ALA A 159 7.59 24.62 -13.44
N ASP A 160 7.73 25.63 -12.57
CA ASP A 160 8.38 26.90 -12.93
C ASP A 160 9.91 26.76 -13.06
N THR A 161 10.55 25.90 -12.26
CA THR A 161 11.99 25.63 -12.30
C THR A 161 12.34 24.20 -11.90
N PRO A 162 13.51 23.65 -12.29
CA PRO A 162 13.96 22.33 -11.87
C PRO A 162 14.17 22.19 -10.34
N TYR A 163 14.46 23.30 -9.66
CA TYR A 163 14.87 23.31 -8.24
C TYR A 163 13.93 24.12 -7.32
N GLY A 164 12.96 24.82 -7.87
CA GLY A 164 12.07 25.67 -7.09
C GLY A 164 10.84 24.96 -6.57
N ASP A 165 10.07 25.70 -5.77
CA ASP A 165 8.73 25.30 -5.40
C ASP A 165 7.86 25.15 -6.63
N ARG A 166 7.30 23.97 -6.79
CA ARG A 166 6.47 23.67 -7.94
C ARG A 166 5.02 23.92 -7.59
N LYS A 167 4.28 24.46 -8.54
CA LYS A 167 2.85 24.62 -8.39
C LYS A 167 2.21 23.24 -8.22
N LYS A 168 1.48 23.08 -7.15
CA LYS A 168 0.65 21.92 -6.94
C LYS A 168 -0.63 22.09 -7.74
N VAL A 169 -1.01 21.07 -8.49
CA VAL A 169 -2.30 21.03 -9.21
C VAL A 169 -3.42 20.69 -8.27
N LEU A 170 -3.13 19.84 -7.28
CA LEU A 170 -4.04 19.41 -6.23
C LEU A 170 -3.31 19.50 -4.91
N ASP A 171 -3.94 20.13 -3.94
CA ASP A 171 -3.46 20.25 -2.57
C ASP A 171 -4.69 20.24 -1.66
N ILE A 172 -5.03 19.06 -1.15
CA ILE A 172 -6.21 18.83 -0.31
C ILE A 172 -5.74 18.34 1.04
N GLU A 173 -6.00 19.14 2.06
CA GLU A 173 -5.64 18.86 3.43
C GLU A 173 -6.88 18.45 4.25
N ASP A 174 -6.59 17.79 5.37
CA ASP A 174 -7.59 17.46 6.39
C ASP A 174 -8.83 16.71 5.86
N ILE A 175 -8.65 15.87 4.83
CA ILE A 175 -9.71 15.00 4.38
C ILE A 175 -10.09 14.10 5.57
N PRO A 176 -11.36 14.15 6.03
CA PRO A 176 -11.79 13.34 7.14
C PRO A 176 -11.53 11.86 6.83
N PRO A 177 -11.21 11.05 7.83
CA PRO A 177 -11.12 9.61 7.62
C PRO A 177 -12.49 9.13 7.16
N GLU A 178 -12.57 8.78 5.89
CA GLU A 178 -13.72 8.04 5.38
C GLU A 178 -13.82 6.71 6.11
N ASN A 179 -15.03 6.23 6.31
CA ASN A 179 -15.20 4.89 6.80
C ASN A 179 -14.87 3.90 5.66
N ARG A 180 -13.57 3.76 5.40
CA ARG A 180 -13.01 2.87 4.37
C ARG A 180 -13.53 1.42 4.44
N TYR A 181 -14.04 1.02 5.59
CA TYR A 181 -14.65 -0.28 5.77
C TYR A 181 -16.07 -0.32 5.22
N ASP A 182 -16.84 0.76 5.32
CA ASP A 182 -18.19 0.84 4.76
C ASP A 182 -18.13 0.74 3.23
N ASP A 183 -17.24 1.48 2.59
CA ASP A 183 -17.02 1.40 1.14
C ASP A 183 -16.61 -0.03 0.72
N MET A 184 -15.71 -0.65 1.47
CA MET A 184 -15.27 -2.02 1.19
C MET A 184 -16.42 -3.03 1.30
N VAL A 185 -17.26 -2.90 2.34
CA VAL A 185 -18.43 -3.79 2.55
C VAL A 185 -19.49 -3.51 1.48
N GLN A 186 -19.73 -2.24 1.12
CA GLN A 186 -20.67 -1.89 0.06
C GLN A 186 -20.23 -2.45 -1.29
N GLU A 187 -18.94 -2.35 -1.61
CA GLU A 187 -18.36 -2.92 -2.83
C GLU A 187 -18.55 -4.44 -2.89
N PHE A 188 -18.27 -5.14 -1.78
CA PHE A 188 -18.50 -6.58 -1.66
C PHE A 188 -19.97 -6.96 -1.83
N TYR A 189 -20.87 -6.22 -1.19
CA TYR A 189 -22.32 -6.38 -1.34
C TYR A 189 -22.75 -6.22 -2.82
N ASP A 190 -22.24 -5.19 -3.49
CA ASP A 190 -22.56 -4.92 -4.89
C ASP A 190 -22.10 -6.04 -5.82
N CYS A 191 -20.93 -6.65 -5.54
CA CYS A 191 -20.45 -7.80 -6.30
C CYS A 191 -21.37 -9.02 -6.15
N ILE A 192 -21.90 -9.26 -4.93
CA ILE A 192 -22.77 -10.40 -4.65
C ILE A 192 -24.17 -10.18 -5.19
N VAL A 193 -24.77 -9.02 -4.88
CA VAL A 193 -26.19 -8.78 -5.09
C VAL A 193 -26.47 -8.15 -6.46
N ASN A 194 -25.61 -7.22 -6.88
CA ASN A 194 -25.79 -6.44 -8.10
C ASN A 194 -24.95 -6.99 -9.28
N GLY A 195 -24.17 -8.05 -9.06
CA GLY A 195 -23.34 -8.66 -10.10
C GLY A 195 -22.22 -7.75 -10.62
N LYS A 196 -21.78 -6.76 -9.84
CA LYS A 196 -20.62 -5.94 -10.21
C LYS A 196 -19.36 -6.79 -10.28
N GLU A 197 -18.47 -6.45 -11.19
CA GLU A 197 -17.14 -7.07 -11.24
C GLU A 197 -16.33 -6.76 -9.99
N ILE A 198 -15.56 -7.75 -9.54
CA ILE A 198 -14.63 -7.59 -8.43
C ILE A 198 -13.51 -6.65 -8.88
N PRO A 199 -13.27 -5.53 -8.19
CA PRO A 199 -12.29 -4.51 -8.62
C PRO A 199 -10.84 -5.05 -8.68
N PHE A 200 -10.53 -5.98 -7.78
CA PHE A 200 -9.23 -6.65 -7.73
C PHE A 200 -9.40 -8.13 -8.12
N SER A 201 -8.80 -8.50 -9.24
CA SER A 201 -8.96 -9.85 -9.79
C SER A 201 -8.33 -10.91 -8.89
N HIS A 202 -8.85 -12.14 -8.92
CA HIS A 202 -8.24 -13.28 -8.22
C HIS A 202 -6.77 -13.50 -8.63
N LYS A 203 -6.40 -13.16 -9.87
CA LYS A 203 -5.00 -13.19 -10.31
C LYS A 203 -4.13 -12.22 -9.50
N HIS A 204 -4.63 -11.03 -9.21
CA HIS A 204 -3.94 -10.05 -8.36
C HIS A 204 -3.81 -10.56 -6.93
N GLU A 205 -4.87 -11.13 -6.35
CA GLU A 205 -4.84 -11.70 -4.99
C GLU A 205 -3.82 -12.85 -4.88
N LEU A 206 -3.75 -13.72 -5.87
CA LEU A 206 -2.76 -14.80 -5.91
C LEU A 206 -1.33 -14.28 -6.09
N LEU A 207 -1.14 -13.23 -6.89
CA LEU A 207 0.16 -12.57 -7.02
C LEU A 207 0.60 -11.96 -5.69
N LEU A 208 -0.29 -11.22 -5.03
CA LEU A 208 -0.02 -10.63 -3.73
C LEU A 208 0.37 -11.70 -2.71
N LYS A 209 -0.38 -12.79 -2.62
CA LYS A 209 -0.05 -13.91 -1.74
C LYS A 209 1.35 -14.46 -2.03
N LYS A 210 1.66 -14.75 -3.30
CA LYS A 210 2.97 -15.23 -3.72
C LYS A 210 4.11 -14.29 -3.32
N ILE A 211 3.91 -12.98 -3.53
CA ILE A 211 4.92 -11.97 -3.21
C ILE A 211 5.08 -11.81 -1.70
N MET A 212 3.98 -11.82 -0.93
CA MET A 212 4.05 -11.76 0.54
C MET A 212 4.72 -13.00 1.13
N ASP A 213 4.51 -14.19 0.56
CA ASP A 213 5.21 -15.39 0.97
C ASP A 213 6.73 -15.25 0.73
N ASN A 214 7.14 -14.76 -0.44
CA ASN A 214 8.55 -14.50 -0.73
C ASN A 214 9.17 -13.47 0.23
N ILE A 215 8.40 -12.44 0.62
CA ILE A 215 8.86 -11.40 1.54
C ILE A 215 8.97 -11.94 2.98
N CYS A 216 7.94 -12.62 3.46
CA CYS A 216 7.80 -12.93 4.90
C CYS A 216 8.41 -14.27 5.30
N PHE A 217 8.38 -15.26 4.40
CA PHE A 217 8.99 -16.55 4.71
C PHE A 217 10.45 -16.60 4.24
N GLU A 218 11.29 -17.31 4.96
CA GLU A 218 12.62 -17.67 4.45
C GLU A 218 12.41 -18.72 3.36
N ASN A 219 12.89 -18.43 2.16
CA ASN A 219 13.04 -19.47 1.14
C ASN A 219 14.19 -20.36 1.61
N GLU A 220 13.88 -21.61 1.98
CA GLU A 220 14.87 -22.66 2.17
C GLU A 220 15.73 -22.87 0.91
#